data_6c2615dd8fa0f82241d332bb0bc3ebe9
#
_entry.id   6c2615dd8fa0f82241d332bb0bc3ebe9
#
_cell.length_a   1.000
_cell.length_b   1.000
_cell.length_c   1.000
_cell.angle_alpha   90.00
_cell.angle_beta   90.00
_cell.angle_gamma   90.00
#
_symmetry.space_group_name_H-M   'P 1'
#
loop_
_entity.id
_entity.type
_entity.pdbx_description
1 polymer ?
#
loop_
_entity_poly.entity_id
_entity_poly.type
_entity_poly.pdbx_seq_one_letter_code
_entity_poly.pdbx_strand_id
1 'polypeptide(L)'
;MKNPRFLLWIIILLTAIAVFINLPSSFNFSVKPFKPINFDKAAILSKLKITKKIDFRKGLDLEGGTSITLKAEMKEIPSAQRKDALESAKSVIERRVNLFGVAEPIVQTSTANGEYRVIVELPGITDLNEVRKLIGTTAELTFWEEVGTGSAQITTKQTNYPINLPPGYKKTNLTGNDLKQSSVGFNQNTGKPQVLLTFTSNGSQKFGEITKRVTGKRLAIVLDNLVIEAPSVNEPILGGNAEISGGFTVETAKTLATELNAGALPVPLTTLQSHVIGPTLGLSSLQKSLFAGALGFVVIVIFMIVLYGPLGAIASVALALYTLFVLAIFKLSSLTPYGITLTLSGIAGFILSIGMAVDANILIFERIKEELRAGKNKKAALDMGFSRAWTSIRDSNISTLITSAVLYKFGIGTVKGFALVLAIGVLVSMFSAIVVTRTFLRLIYK
;
A
#
# COMPACT_ATOMS: atom_id res chain seq x y z
N MET A 1 -4.99 1.34 -35.31
CA MET A 1 -4.06 2.40 -34.88
C MET A 1 -3.40 2.95 -36.14
N LYS A 2 -3.79 4.15 -36.56
CA LYS A 2 -3.56 4.63 -37.95
C LYS A 2 -2.23 5.37 -38.20
N ASN A 3 -1.52 5.84 -37.18
CA ASN A 3 -0.28 6.62 -37.42
C ASN A 3 0.90 6.15 -36.53
N PRO A 4 1.90 5.41 -37.09
CA PRO A 4 3.01 4.86 -36.31
C PRO A 4 3.94 5.97 -35.77
N ARG A 5 4.02 7.14 -36.41
CA ARG A 5 4.83 8.28 -35.95
C ARG A 5 4.24 8.89 -34.66
N PHE A 6 2.91 9.01 -34.58
CA PHE A 6 2.26 9.51 -33.37
C PHE A 6 2.48 8.58 -32.17
N LEU A 7 2.39 7.25 -32.41
CA LEU A 7 2.67 6.26 -31.38
C LEU A 7 4.12 6.30 -30.92
N LEU A 8 5.05 6.51 -31.84
CA LEU A 8 6.47 6.68 -31.49
C LEU A 8 6.67 7.85 -30.53
N TRP A 9 6.05 9.00 -30.77
CA TRP A 9 6.12 10.13 -29.85
C TRP A 9 5.55 9.83 -28.46
N ILE A 10 4.45 9.06 -28.39
CA ILE A 10 3.90 8.62 -27.10
C ILE A 10 4.90 7.68 -26.39
N ILE A 11 5.50 6.74 -27.10
CA ILE A 11 6.49 5.83 -26.52
C ILE A 11 7.70 6.62 -26.01
N ILE A 12 8.19 7.59 -26.78
CA ILE A 12 9.32 8.45 -26.36
C ILE A 12 8.95 9.25 -25.10
N LEU A 13 7.77 9.84 -25.06
CA LEU A 13 7.30 10.57 -23.88
C LEU A 13 7.19 9.68 -22.64
N LEU A 14 6.56 8.50 -22.77
CA LEU A 14 6.46 7.53 -21.68
C LEU A 14 7.84 7.04 -21.23
N THR A 15 8.76 6.82 -22.17
CA THR A 15 10.14 6.43 -21.87
C THR A 15 10.86 7.54 -21.11
N ALA A 16 10.73 8.80 -21.52
CA ALA A 16 11.33 9.93 -20.83
C ALA A 16 10.81 10.07 -19.38
N ILE A 17 9.49 9.90 -19.19
CA ILE A 17 8.88 9.90 -17.86
C ILE A 17 9.41 8.72 -17.04
N ALA A 18 9.45 7.52 -17.62
CA ALA A 18 9.93 6.33 -16.91
C ALA A 18 11.41 6.42 -16.54
N VAL A 19 12.25 6.98 -17.42
CA VAL A 19 13.67 7.29 -17.13
C VAL A 19 13.75 8.28 -15.96
N PHE A 20 13.01 9.38 -16.02
CA PHE A 20 12.98 10.37 -14.94
C PHE A 20 12.61 9.75 -13.58
N ILE A 21 11.57 8.90 -13.54
CA ILE A 21 11.14 8.21 -12.32
C ILE A 21 12.22 7.26 -11.80
N ASN A 22 12.93 6.54 -12.68
CA ASN A 22 13.95 5.57 -12.31
C ASN A 22 15.31 6.18 -11.95
N LEU A 23 15.59 7.43 -12.37
CA LEU A 23 16.81 8.12 -11.97
C LEU A 23 16.91 8.23 -10.43
N PRO A 24 18.15 8.18 -9.88
CA PRO A 24 18.38 8.43 -8.46
C PRO A 24 17.96 9.85 -8.07
N SER A 25 17.75 10.09 -6.78
CA SER A 25 17.28 11.38 -6.24
C SER A 25 18.25 12.53 -6.51
N SER A 26 19.55 12.25 -6.55
CA SER A 26 20.61 13.18 -6.95
C SER A 26 21.58 12.49 -7.90
N PHE A 27 21.94 13.14 -8.98
CA PHE A 27 22.87 12.62 -9.97
C PHE A 27 23.78 13.74 -10.47
N ASN A 28 25.08 13.57 -10.27
CA ASN A 28 26.11 14.47 -10.76
C ASN A 28 26.79 13.87 -11.98
N PHE A 29 26.49 14.39 -13.14
CA PHE A 29 27.14 13.94 -14.37
C PHE A 29 28.19 14.96 -14.82
N SER A 30 29.44 14.56 -14.78
CA SER A 30 30.57 15.37 -15.23
C SER A 30 31.33 14.63 -16.31
N VAL A 31 31.21 15.09 -17.55
CA VAL A 31 32.01 14.60 -18.70
C VAL A 31 32.77 15.79 -19.25
N LYS A 32 34.10 15.77 -19.15
CA LYS A 32 34.93 16.78 -19.80
C LYS A 32 34.76 16.66 -21.32
N PRO A 33 34.55 17.78 -22.08
CA PRO A 33 34.71 19.19 -21.70
C PRO A 33 33.43 19.93 -21.25
N PHE A 34 32.30 19.24 -20.98
CA PHE A 34 31.03 19.88 -20.67
C PHE A 34 30.95 20.28 -19.20
N LYS A 35 30.15 21.33 -18.88
CA LYS A 35 29.86 21.74 -17.50
C LYS A 35 29.14 20.61 -16.77
N PRO A 36 29.47 20.33 -15.49
CA PRO A 36 28.79 19.32 -14.70
C PRO A 36 27.29 19.62 -14.62
N ILE A 37 26.46 18.65 -14.98
CA ILE A 37 25.01 18.72 -14.85
C ILE A 37 24.66 18.15 -13.48
N ASN A 38 24.28 19.03 -12.56
CA ASN A 38 23.75 18.65 -11.26
C ASN A 38 22.24 18.46 -11.40
N PHE A 39 21.80 17.20 -11.37
CA PHE A 39 20.39 16.85 -11.42
C PHE A 39 19.89 16.58 -10.02
N ASP A 40 18.95 17.40 -9.56
CA ASP A 40 18.24 17.20 -8.28
C ASP A 40 16.76 16.94 -8.55
N LYS A 41 16.39 15.67 -8.47
CA LYS A 41 15.01 15.20 -8.66
C LYS A 41 14.08 15.75 -7.57
N ALA A 42 14.58 15.90 -6.33
CA ALA A 42 13.78 16.40 -5.22
C ALA A 42 13.35 17.85 -5.45
N ALA A 43 14.26 18.68 -6.00
CA ALA A 43 13.96 20.07 -6.36
C ALA A 43 12.90 20.18 -7.47
N ILE A 44 12.86 19.23 -8.41
CA ILE A 44 11.85 19.21 -9.48
C ILE A 44 10.50 18.75 -8.90
N LEU A 45 10.48 17.71 -8.07
CA LEU A 45 9.26 17.18 -7.46
C LEU A 45 8.63 18.16 -6.47
N SER A 46 9.44 18.94 -5.74
CA SER A 46 8.93 19.98 -4.83
C SER A 46 8.17 21.10 -5.58
N LYS A 47 8.63 21.47 -6.78
CA LYS A 47 7.90 22.41 -7.66
C LYS A 47 6.54 21.87 -8.11
N LEU A 48 6.41 20.53 -8.21
CA LEU A 48 5.16 19.85 -8.54
C LEU A 48 4.30 19.54 -7.28
N LYS A 49 4.68 20.09 -6.11
CA LYS A 49 4.03 19.84 -4.80
C LYS A 49 4.02 18.36 -4.39
N ILE A 50 4.94 17.54 -4.90
CA ILE A 50 5.13 16.15 -4.52
C ILE A 50 6.21 16.11 -3.44
N THR A 51 5.78 15.96 -2.18
CA THR A 51 6.70 15.95 -1.01
C THR A 51 7.19 14.55 -0.66
N LYS A 52 6.50 13.50 -1.11
CA LYS A 52 6.89 12.11 -0.87
C LYS A 52 8.05 11.70 -1.77
N LYS A 53 9.00 10.95 -1.21
CA LYS A 53 10.07 10.33 -2.00
C LYS A 53 9.48 9.27 -2.92
N ILE A 54 9.89 9.29 -4.20
CA ILE A 54 9.56 8.26 -5.17
C ILE A 54 10.64 7.18 -5.08
N ASP A 55 10.39 6.11 -4.34
CA ASP A 55 11.32 4.99 -4.18
C ASP A 55 10.53 3.67 -4.09
N PHE A 56 11.25 2.55 -4.10
CA PHE A 56 10.62 1.24 -3.91
C PHE A 56 10.21 1.06 -2.44
N ARG A 57 8.99 0.60 -2.20
CA ARG A 57 8.60 0.05 -0.92
C ARG A 57 9.18 -1.34 -0.79
N LYS A 58 10.02 -1.56 0.20
CA LYS A 58 10.66 -2.86 0.44
C LYS A 58 9.83 -3.64 1.44
N GLY A 59 9.62 -4.92 1.15
CA GLY A 59 9.00 -5.84 2.10
C GLY A 59 9.96 -6.28 3.21
N LEU A 60 9.39 -6.93 4.19
CA LEU A 60 10.09 -7.45 5.35
C LEU A 60 11.26 -8.37 4.99
N ASP A 61 11.11 -9.15 3.93
CA ASP A 61 12.10 -10.08 3.40
C ASP A 61 13.31 -9.41 2.73
N LEU A 62 13.18 -8.11 2.38
CA LEU A 62 14.27 -7.30 1.79
C LEU A 62 14.93 -6.36 2.80
N GLU A 63 14.17 -5.80 3.74
CA GLU A 63 14.65 -4.81 4.70
C GLU A 63 14.99 -5.42 6.05
N GLY A 64 14.47 -6.63 6.30
CA GLY A 64 14.48 -7.25 7.62
C GLY A 64 13.39 -6.67 8.52
N GLY A 65 13.16 -7.29 9.67
CA GLY A 65 12.18 -6.85 10.65
C GLY A 65 11.35 -7.99 11.22
N THR A 66 10.16 -7.70 11.71
CA THR A 66 9.30 -8.68 12.40
C THR A 66 7.96 -8.85 11.69
N SER A 67 7.54 -10.10 11.51
CA SER A 67 6.18 -10.47 11.11
C SER A 67 5.48 -11.17 12.27
N ILE A 68 4.28 -10.71 12.62
CA ILE A 68 3.44 -11.34 13.65
C ILE A 68 2.08 -11.65 13.06
N THR A 69 1.64 -12.90 13.25
CA THR A 69 0.27 -13.33 12.95
C THR A 69 -0.51 -13.42 14.25
N LEU A 70 -1.56 -12.65 14.35
CA LEU A 70 -2.47 -12.57 15.49
C LEU A 70 -3.78 -13.28 15.15
N LYS A 71 -4.28 -14.10 16.05
CA LYS A 71 -5.62 -14.67 15.98
C LYS A 71 -6.58 -13.78 16.76
N ALA A 72 -7.69 -13.43 16.14
CA ALA A 72 -8.76 -12.70 16.78
C ALA A 72 -9.80 -13.66 17.36
N GLU A 73 -10.03 -13.55 18.67
CA GLU A 73 -10.98 -14.39 19.41
C GLU A 73 -12.41 -13.91 19.19
N MET A 74 -13.12 -14.54 18.23
CA MET A 74 -14.46 -14.10 17.78
C MET A 74 -15.63 -14.80 18.52
N LYS A 75 -15.37 -15.48 19.63
CA LYS A 75 -16.40 -16.32 20.30
C LYS A 75 -17.61 -15.51 20.77
N GLU A 76 -17.38 -14.31 21.30
CA GLU A 76 -18.44 -13.44 21.85
C GLU A 76 -19.05 -12.50 20.82
N ILE A 77 -18.57 -12.50 19.56
CA ILE A 77 -19.00 -11.59 18.51
C ILE A 77 -20.01 -12.29 17.59
N PRO A 78 -21.19 -11.70 17.36
CA PRO A 78 -22.17 -12.19 16.41
C PRO A 78 -21.54 -12.35 15.01
N SER A 79 -21.89 -13.42 14.30
CA SER A 79 -21.28 -13.75 12.99
C SER A 79 -21.36 -12.62 11.97
N ALA A 80 -22.45 -11.85 11.99
CA ALA A 80 -22.64 -10.69 11.10
C ALA A 80 -21.65 -9.54 11.36
N GLN A 81 -21.11 -9.42 12.59
CA GLN A 81 -20.23 -8.33 13.00
C GLN A 81 -18.73 -8.72 13.00
N ARG A 82 -18.40 -10.01 12.81
CA ARG A 82 -17.02 -10.50 12.91
C ARG A 82 -16.08 -9.87 11.91
N LYS A 83 -16.54 -9.64 10.69
CA LYS A 83 -15.74 -9.00 9.64
C LYS A 83 -15.42 -7.55 9.98
N ASP A 84 -16.41 -6.81 10.48
CA ASP A 84 -16.24 -5.41 10.86
C ASP A 84 -15.32 -5.29 12.10
N ALA A 85 -15.46 -6.21 13.06
CA ALA A 85 -14.56 -6.30 14.21
C ALA A 85 -13.11 -6.58 13.80
N LEU A 86 -12.90 -7.45 12.79
CA LEU A 86 -11.55 -7.75 12.28
C LEU A 86 -10.93 -6.54 11.57
N GLU A 87 -11.67 -5.84 10.71
CA GLU A 87 -11.19 -4.64 10.03
C GLU A 87 -10.93 -3.50 11.02
N SER A 88 -11.74 -3.40 12.07
CA SER A 88 -11.50 -2.44 13.15
C SER A 88 -10.22 -2.75 13.92
N ALA A 89 -9.99 -4.03 14.27
CA ALA A 89 -8.74 -4.45 14.91
C ALA A 89 -7.52 -4.13 14.04
N LYS A 90 -7.62 -4.35 12.72
CA LYS A 90 -6.61 -3.97 11.75
C LYS A 90 -6.32 -2.46 11.79
N SER A 91 -7.38 -1.62 11.71
CA SER A 91 -7.23 -0.16 11.68
C SER A 91 -6.58 0.38 12.96
N VAL A 92 -6.90 -0.21 14.11
CA VAL A 92 -6.27 0.13 15.39
C VAL A 92 -4.76 -0.22 15.37
N ILE A 93 -4.41 -1.41 14.90
CA ILE A 93 -3.01 -1.83 14.80
C ILE A 93 -2.25 -0.94 13.82
N GLU A 94 -2.80 -0.64 12.64
CA GLU A 94 -2.19 0.27 11.66
C GLU A 94 -1.89 1.64 12.26
N ARG A 95 -2.83 2.20 13.02
CA ARG A 95 -2.64 3.49 13.67
C ARG A 95 -1.53 3.45 14.71
N ARG A 96 -1.49 2.40 15.54
CA ARG A 96 -0.43 2.22 16.55
C ARG A 96 0.94 2.18 15.91
N VAL A 97 1.09 1.31 14.93
CA VAL A 97 2.37 1.11 14.25
C VAL A 97 2.85 2.39 13.55
N ASN A 98 1.93 3.15 12.95
CA ASN A 98 2.23 4.44 12.33
C ASN A 98 2.66 5.50 13.34
N LEU A 99 2.06 5.53 14.54
CA LEU A 99 2.44 6.46 15.62
C LEU A 99 3.85 6.21 16.16
N PHE A 100 4.29 4.96 16.15
CA PHE A 100 5.66 4.60 16.55
C PHE A 100 6.71 4.86 15.48
N GLY A 101 6.30 5.46 14.34
CA GLY A 101 7.22 5.87 13.29
C GLY A 101 7.83 4.71 12.49
N VAL A 102 7.18 3.54 12.50
CA VAL A 102 7.59 2.42 11.67
C VAL A 102 7.43 2.80 10.21
N ALA A 103 8.49 2.70 9.45
CA ALA A 103 8.46 2.98 8.03
C ALA A 103 7.64 1.90 7.31
N GLU A 104 6.52 2.30 6.70
CA GLU A 104 5.73 1.46 5.79
C GLU A 104 5.28 0.10 6.34
N PRO A 105 4.58 0.04 7.50
CA PRO A 105 4.09 -1.20 8.05
C PRO A 105 3.03 -1.81 7.11
N ILE A 106 2.95 -3.13 7.09
CA ILE A 106 1.91 -3.85 6.35
C ILE A 106 1.02 -4.56 7.35
N VAL A 107 -0.26 -4.20 7.37
CA VAL A 107 -1.27 -4.87 8.20
C VAL A 107 -2.35 -5.44 7.29
N GLN A 108 -2.54 -6.75 7.34
CA GLN A 108 -3.50 -7.47 6.51
C GLN A 108 -4.43 -8.33 7.36
N THR A 109 -5.69 -8.45 6.93
CA THR A 109 -6.64 -9.40 7.48
C THR A 109 -6.69 -10.67 6.65
N SER A 110 -6.87 -11.79 7.30
CA SER A 110 -7.04 -13.10 6.66
C SER A 110 -8.13 -13.88 7.39
N THR A 111 -8.98 -14.53 6.62
CA THR A 111 -10.00 -15.46 7.14
C THR A 111 -9.80 -16.79 6.44
N ALA A 112 -9.39 -17.81 7.20
CA ALA A 112 -9.16 -19.16 6.69
C ALA A 112 -9.72 -20.17 7.70
N ASN A 113 -10.46 -21.16 7.22
CA ASN A 113 -11.04 -22.24 8.04
C ASN A 113 -11.87 -21.74 9.25
N GLY A 114 -12.56 -20.58 9.11
CA GLY A 114 -13.32 -20.00 10.20
C GLY A 114 -12.49 -19.25 11.25
N GLU A 115 -11.17 -19.19 11.09
CA GLU A 115 -10.29 -18.39 11.92
C GLU A 115 -10.09 -17.00 11.32
N TYR A 116 -10.18 -15.98 12.17
CA TYR A 116 -9.96 -14.59 11.84
C TYR A 116 -8.56 -14.19 12.30
N ARG A 117 -7.73 -13.68 11.40
CA ARG A 117 -6.32 -13.40 11.66
C ARG A 117 -5.96 -11.99 11.19
N VAL A 118 -5.06 -11.34 11.94
CA VAL A 118 -4.38 -10.10 11.53
C VAL A 118 -2.90 -10.41 11.38
N ILE A 119 -2.34 -10.14 10.22
CA ILE A 119 -0.93 -10.31 9.90
C ILE A 119 -0.31 -8.91 9.90
N VAL A 120 0.70 -8.71 10.72
CA VAL A 120 1.41 -7.44 10.90
C VAL A 120 2.87 -7.64 10.54
N GLU A 121 3.33 -6.90 9.53
CA GLU A 121 4.72 -6.88 9.11
C GLU A 121 5.31 -5.50 9.43
N LEU A 122 6.40 -5.50 10.18
CA LEU A 122 7.07 -4.31 10.68
C LEU A 122 8.52 -4.28 10.17
N PRO A 123 8.77 -3.67 9.00
CA PRO A 123 10.12 -3.52 8.49
C PRO A 123 10.99 -2.70 9.45
N GLY A 124 12.24 -3.12 9.61
CA GLY A 124 13.22 -2.42 10.45
C GLY A 124 13.14 -2.70 11.95
N ILE A 125 12.06 -3.29 12.48
CA ILE A 125 11.93 -3.62 13.90
C ILE A 125 12.20 -5.12 14.10
N THR A 126 13.26 -5.43 14.85
CA THR A 126 13.68 -6.81 15.14
C THR A 126 13.42 -7.24 16.59
N ASP A 127 13.08 -6.31 17.49
CA ASP A 127 12.77 -6.64 18.88
C ASP A 127 11.30 -7.09 19.04
N LEU A 128 11.12 -8.38 19.29
CA LEU A 128 9.80 -8.98 19.52
C LEU A 128 9.08 -8.43 20.76
N ASN A 129 9.82 -7.99 21.78
CA ASN A 129 9.21 -7.46 23.01
C ASN A 129 8.65 -6.06 22.75
N GLU A 130 9.36 -5.24 21.97
CA GLU A 130 8.89 -3.95 21.52
C GLU A 130 7.61 -4.10 20.67
N VAL A 131 7.63 -5.04 19.71
CA VAL A 131 6.48 -5.32 18.86
C VAL A 131 5.29 -5.85 19.66
N ARG A 132 5.50 -6.72 20.64
CA ARG A 132 4.41 -7.20 21.52
C ARG A 132 3.79 -6.09 22.36
N LYS A 133 4.60 -5.14 22.84
CA LYS A 133 4.09 -3.95 23.54
C LYS A 133 3.28 -3.05 22.61
N LEU A 134 3.74 -2.88 21.38
CA LEU A 134 3.06 -2.07 20.35
C LEU A 134 1.68 -2.62 19.99
N ILE A 135 1.60 -3.93 19.79
CA ILE A 135 0.41 -4.60 19.26
C ILE A 135 -0.50 -5.11 20.39
N GLY A 136 0.08 -5.52 21.50
CA GLY A 136 -0.60 -6.32 22.54
C GLY A 136 -1.45 -5.53 23.53
N THR A 137 -1.38 -4.21 23.57
CA THR A 137 -2.26 -3.39 24.41
C THR A 137 -3.61 -3.18 23.70
N THR A 138 -4.70 -3.43 24.40
CA THR A 138 -6.06 -3.13 23.90
C THR A 138 -6.21 -1.63 23.71
N ALA A 139 -6.76 -1.18 22.57
CA ALA A 139 -7.07 0.23 22.34
C ALA A 139 -7.98 0.77 23.45
N GLU A 140 -7.51 1.76 24.16
CA GLU A 140 -8.24 2.32 25.28
C GLU A 140 -8.84 3.67 24.89
N LEU A 141 -10.18 3.71 24.70
CA LEU A 141 -10.89 4.99 24.64
C LEU A 141 -10.95 5.59 26.04
N THR A 142 -10.37 6.77 26.20
CA THR A 142 -10.35 7.48 27.47
C THR A 142 -10.80 8.92 27.30
N PHE A 143 -11.40 9.46 28.35
CA PHE A 143 -11.81 10.85 28.40
C PHE A 143 -10.99 11.60 29.43
N TRP A 144 -10.53 12.78 29.07
CA TRP A 144 -9.66 13.61 29.90
C TRP A 144 -10.28 14.97 30.13
N GLU A 145 -10.51 15.31 31.40
CA GLU A 145 -11.12 16.58 31.82
C GLU A 145 -10.06 17.67 32.00
N GLU A 146 -10.36 18.89 31.56
CA GLU A 146 -9.54 20.07 31.79
C GLU A 146 -9.67 20.54 33.23
N VAL A 147 -8.58 20.51 33.99
CA VAL A 147 -8.55 20.86 35.44
C VAL A 147 -8.10 22.30 35.67
N GLY A 148 -7.62 23.03 34.65
CA GLY A 148 -7.12 24.41 34.72
C GLY A 148 -5.67 24.51 35.16
N THR A 149 -5.00 25.59 34.75
CA THR A 149 -3.59 25.84 34.96
C THR A 149 -3.17 26.17 36.44
N GLY A 150 -4.13 26.14 37.39
CA GLY A 150 -3.93 26.49 38.79
C GLY A 150 -3.68 25.32 39.73
N SER A 151 -3.86 24.07 39.31
CA SER A 151 -3.59 22.92 40.19
C SER A 151 -2.23 22.36 39.92
N ALA A 152 -1.31 22.74 40.81
CA ALA A 152 0.07 22.38 40.86
C ALA A 152 0.38 20.92 40.50
N GLN A 153 1.52 20.73 39.84
CA GLN A 153 2.25 19.47 39.76
C GLN A 153 1.48 18.30 39.10
N ILE A 154 1.01 18.50 37.89
CA ILE A 154 0.89 17.36 37.00
C ILE A 154 2.32 17.01 36.60
N THR A 155 2.92 16.16 37.41
CA THR A 155 4.21 15.56 37.12
C THR A 155 4.11 14.87 35.78
N THR A 156 4.82 15.35 34.78
CA THR A 156 5.06 14.73 33.45
C THR A 156 5.70 13.32 33.55
N LYS A 157 5.67 12.72 34.72
CA LYS A 157 6.11 11.36 35.04
C LYS A 157 5.01 10.29 34.91
N GLN A 158 3.79 10.64 34.48
CA GLN A 158 2.82 9.60 34.10
C GLN A 158 3.23 9.06 32.75
N THR A 159 3.69 7.83 32.71
CA THR A 159 4.16 7.07 31.54
C THR A 159 3.11 6.92 30.42
N ASN A 160 1.89 7.45 30.57
CA ASN A 160 0.77 7.30 29.64
C ASN A 160 -0.01 8.62 29.41
N TYR A 161 0.68 9.77 29.39
CA TYR A 161 0.01 11.03 29.05
C TYR A 161 -0.21 11.12 27.54
N PRO A 162 -1.42 11.53 27.06
CA PRO A 162 -1.73 11.53 25.62
C PRO A 162 -0.81 12.44 24.82
N ILE A 163 -0.43 11.97 23.62
CA ILE A 163 0.36 12.76 22.67
C ILE A 163 -0.51 13.92 22.18
N ASN A 164 0.06 15.13 22.13
CA ASN A 164 -0.61 16.38 21.76
C ASN A 164 -1.70 16.89 22.71
N LEU A 165 -1.82 16.34 23.91
CA LEU A 165 -2.65 16.94 24.94
C LEU A 165 -1.82 17.98 25.71
N PRO A 166 -2.26 19.26 25.78
CA PRO A 166 -1.56 20.26 26.58
C PRO A 166 -1.61 19.91 28.08
N PRO A 167 -0.63 20.33 28.91
CA PRO A 167 -0.69 20.10 30.33
C PRO A 167 -1.95 20.76 30.94
N GLY A 168 -2.50 20.13 31.99
CA GLY A 168 -3.73 20.64 32.63
C GLY A 168 -4.96 19.75 32.46
N TYR A 169 -4.77 18.54 31.92
CA TYR A 169 -5.84 17.55 31.79
C TYR A 169 -5.64 16.38 32.76
N LYS A 170 -6.74 15.83 33.25
CA LYS A 170 -6.77 14.66 34.13
C LYS A 170 -7.64 13.57 33.51
N LYS A 171 -7.14 12.31 33.52
CA LYS A 171 -7.90 11.14 33.06
C LYS A 171 -9.13 10.92 33.94
N THR A 172 -10.29 10.72 33.29
CA THR A 172 -11.54 10.39 33.96
C THR A 172 -11.70 8.87 34.14
N ASN A 173 -12.75 8.44 34.82
CA ASN A 173 -13.13 7.03 34.95
C ASN A 173 -14.08 6.54 33.87
N LEU A 174 -14.35 7.35 32.83
CA LEU A 174 -15.12 6.98 31.67
C LEU A 174 -14.20 6.35 30.60
N THR A 175 -14.56 5.18 30.11
CA THR A 175 -13.76 4.40 29.16
C THR A 175 -14.60 3.86 28.02
N GLY A 176 -13.98 3.23 27.03
CA GLY A 176 -14.67 2.58 25.92
C GLY A 176 -15.65 1.50 26.35
N ASN A 177 -15.46 0.87 27.52
CA ASN A 177 -16.39 -0.13 28.07
C ASN A 177 -17.74 0.47 28.50
N ASP A 178 -17.79 1.77 28.70
CA ASP A 178 -19.00 2.50 29.05
C ASP A 178 -19.81 2.91 27.81
N LEU A 179 -19.31 2.70 26.60
CA LEU A 179 -19.96 2.99 25.34
C LEU A 179 -20.86 1.81 24.92
N LYS A 180 -22.14 2.08 24.61
CA LYS A 180 -23.09 1.09 24.11
C LYS A 180 -23.02 0.98 22.59
N GLN A 181 -22.99 2.12 21.91
CA GLN A 181 -22.98 2.19 20.44
C GLN A 181 -22.45 3.54 19.95
N SER A 182 -21.82 3.52 18.79
CA SER A 182 -21.45 4.69 18.02
C SER A 182 -22.01 4.59 16.59
N SER A 183 -22.50 5.70 16.01
CA SER A 183 -23.05 5.75 14.66
C SER A 183 -22.73 7.07 13.97
N VAL A 184 -22.83 7.08 12.65
CA VAL A 184 -22.69 8.33 11.88
C VAL A 184 -24.02 9.07 11.91
N GLY A 185 -23.98 10.35 12.25
CA GLY A 185 -25.07 11.28 12.14
C GLY A 185 -24.70 12.47 11.27
N PHE A 186 -25.68 13.35 11.04
CA PHE A 186 -25.47 14.62 10.35
C PHE A 186 -25.99 15.74 11.22
N ASN A 187 -25.17 16.78 11.36
CA ASN A 187 -25.59 17.98 12.08
C ASN A 187 -26.76 18.66 11.36
N GLN A 188 -27.88 18.85 12.04
CA GLN A 188 -29.12 19.36 11.44
C GLN A 188 -28.97 20.79 10.88
N ASN A 189 -28.06 21.59 11.45
CA ASN A 189 -27.90 23.01 11.06
C ASN A 189 -26.88 23.18 9.93
N THR A 190 -25.81 22.35 9.91
CA THR A 190 -24.68 22.51 8.98
C THR A 190 -24.63 21.42 7.91
N GLY A 191 -25.40 20.33 8.05
CA GLY A 191 -25.36 19.15 7.18
C GLY A 191 -24.04 18.38 7.25
N LYS A 192 -23.11 18.77 8.11
CA LYS A 192 -21.80 18.11 8.22
C LYS A 192 -21.91 16.77 8.95
N PRO A 193 -21.12 15.75 8.51
CA PRO A 193 -21.06 14.47 9.22
C PRO A 193 -20.49 14.64 10.62
N GLN A 194 -21.07 13.90 11.57
CA GLN A 194 -20.64 13.81 12.97
C GLN A 194 -20.76 12.37 13.47
N VAL A 195 -20.12 12.06 14.58
CA VAL A 195 -20.19 10.74 15.21
C VAL A 195 -21.03 10.83 16.46
N LEU A 196 -22.14 10.07 16.48
CA LEU A 196 -23.04 9.99 17.61
C LEU A 196 -22.57 8.88 18.54
N LEU A 197 -22.51 9.19 19.85
CA LEU A 197 -22.15 8.26 20.91
C LEU A 197 -23.36 7.99 21.77
N THR A 198 -23.63 6.72 22.08
CA THR A 198 -24.62 6.30 23.04
C THR A 198 -23.93 5.50 24.13
N PHE A 199 -24.06 5.93 25.38
CA PHE A 199 -23.44 5.26 26.51
C PHE A 199 -24.38 4.18 27.13
N THR A 200 -23.80 3.23 27.85
CA THR A 200 -24.54 2.31 28.71
C THR A 200 -25.16 3.10 29.88
N SER A 201 -26.07 2.49 30.65
CA SER A 201 -26.69 3.15 31.83
C SER A 201 -25.62 3.65 32.82
N ASN A 202 -24.62 2.84 33.10
CA ASN A 202 -23.48 3.22 33.96
C ASN A 202 -22.62 4.32 33.31
N GLY A 203 -22.33 4.18 32.00
CA GLY A 203 -21.59 5.19 31.23
C GLY A 203 -22.30 6.54 31.21
N SER A 204 -23.65 6.56 31.08
CA SER A 204 -24.47 7.77 31.09
C SER A 204 -24.39 8.52 32.44
N GLN A 205 -24.40 7.79 33.55
CA GLN A 205 -24.23 8.40 34.88
C GLN A 205 -22.83 9.04 35.01
N LYS A 206 -21.76 8.28 34.69
CA LYS A 206 -20.37 8.80 34.71
C LYS A 206 -20.22 10.01 33.80
N PHE A 207 -20.75 9.94 32.57
CA PHE A 207 -20.64 11.04 31.61
C PHE A 207 -21.39 12.28 32.08
N GLY A 208 -22.59 12.12 32.67
CA GLY A 208 -23.34 13.21 33.29
C GLY A 208 -22.58 13.90 34.43
N GLU A 209 -21.95 13.12 35.31
CA GLU A 209 -21.14 13.66 36.42
C GLU A 209 -19.90 14.42 35.88
N ILE A 210 -19.23 13.87 34.88
CA ILE A 210 -18.05 14.49 34.27
C ILE A 210 -18.46 15.80 33.58
N THR A 211 -19.50 15.79 32.72
CA THR A 211 -19.93 16.97 31.97
C THR A 211 -20.46 18.07 32.91
N LYS A 212 -21.11 17.72 34.01
CA LYS A 212 -21.48 18.69 35.04
C LYS A 212 -20.28 19.36 35.70
N ARG A 213 -19.20 18.62 35.95
CA ARG A 213 -17.96 19.13 36.56
C ARG A 213 -17.13 19.98 35.62
N VAL A 214 -17.16 19.69 34.30
CA VAL A 214 -16.35 20.37 33.27
C VAL A 214 -17.17 21.36 32.42
N THR A 215 -18.36 21.79 32.88
CA THR A 215 -19.14 22.82 32.18
C THR A 215 -18.31 24.09 32.00
N GLY A 216 -18.23 24.63 30.77
CA GLY A 216 -17.40 25.76 30.39
C GLY A 216 -15.91 25.41 30.13
N LYS A 217 -15.51 24.15 30.26
CA LYS A 217 -14.18 23.63 30.01
C LYS A 217 -14.17 22.60 28.89
N ARG A 218 -13.00 22.07 28.55
CA ARG A 218 -12.84 21.07 27.51
C ARG A 218 -12.82 19.66 28.09
N LEU A 219 -13.38 18.73 27.32
CA LEU A 219 -13.31 17.30 27.58
C LEU A 219 -12.61 16.63 26.38
N ALA A 220 -11.37 16.25 26.57
CA ALA A 220 -10.60 15.60 25.52
C ALA A 220 -10.97 14.13 25.38
N ILE A 221 -11.18 13.70 24.15
CA ILE A 221 -11.45 12.33 23.74
C ILE A 221 -10.16 11.75 23.20
N VAL A 222 -9.66 10.72 23.84
CA VAL A 222 -8.36 10.12 23.57
C VAL A 222 -8.54 8.65 23.23
N LEU A 223 -8.02 8.24 22.09
CA LEU A 223 -7.98 6.84 21.66
C LEU A 223 -6.51 6.43 21.48
N ASP A 224 -6.10 5.35 22.13
CA ASP A 224 -4.72 4.86 22.06
C ASP A 224 -3.65 5.94 22.33
N ASN A 225 -3.89 6.76 23.35
CA ASN A 225 -2.98 7.84 23.73
C ASN A 225 -2.87 9.00 22.69
N LEU A 226 -3.73 9.02 21.66
CA LEU A 226 -3.86 10.10 20.69
C LEU A 226 -5.13 10.89 20.93
N VAL A 227 -5.02 12.21 21.04
CA VAL A 227 -6.20 13.09 21.13
C VAL A 227 -6.91 13.12 19.79
N ILE A 228 -8.17 12.67 19.78
CA ILE A 228 -9.05 12.74 18.59
C ILE A 228 -9.67 14.13 18.51
N GLU A 229 -10.24 14.60 19.63
CA GLU A 229 -10.89 15.89 19.74
C GLU A 229 -10.91 16.34 21.21
N ALA A 230 -11.01 17.64 21.45
CA ALA A 230 -11.19 18.22 22.77
C ALA A 230 -12.28 19.31 22.73
N PRO A 231 -13.57 18.91 22.58
CA PRO A 231 -14.68 19.83 22.52
C PRO A 231 -14.92 20.54 23.85
N SER A 232 -15.48 21.75 23.79
CA SER A 232 -15.98 22.46 24.98
C SER A 232 -17.35 21.92 25.40
N VAL A 233 -17.54 21.70 26.69
CA VAL A 233 -18.80 21.26 27.26
C VAL A 233 -19.62 22.50 27.64
N ASN A 234 -20.64 22.79 26.87
CA ASN A 234 -21.49 23.99 27.10
C ASN A 234 -22.49 23.81 28.24
N GLU A 235 -23.04 22.60 28.38
CA GLU A 235 -24.02 22.25 29.40
C GLU A 235 -23.86 20.78 29.85
N PRO A 236 -24.34 20.42 31.05
CA PRO A 236 -24.31 19.03 31.51
C PRO A 236 -25.13 18.11 30.61
N ILE A 237 -24.54 17.00 30.17
CA ILE A 237 -25.19 16.03 29.28
C ILE A 237 -25.68 14.83 30.10
N LEU A 238 -26.97 14.83 30.45
CA LEU A 238 -27.56 13.79 31.31
C LEU A 238 -28.20 12.65 30.50
N GLY A 239 -28.46 12.85 29.21
CA GLY A 239 -29.22 11.92 28.37
C GLY A 239 -28.42 10.70 27.87
N GLY A 240 -27.17 10.58 28.24
CA GLY A 240 -26.31 9.45 27.82
C GLY A 240 -25.99 9.40 26.33
N ASN A 241 -26.27 10.49 25.61
CA ASN A 241 -25.88 10.66 24.22
C ASN A 241 -24.92 11.83 24.12
N ALA A 242 -23.92 11.68 23.27
CA ALA A 242 -22.95 12.74 22.93
C ALA A 242 -22.69 12.71 21.42
N GLU A 243 -22.16 13.80 20.92
CA GLU A 243 -21.74 13.89 19.54
C GLU A 243 -20.31 14.41 19.46
N ILE A 244 -19.53 13.84 18.55
CA ILE A 244 -18.22 14.33 18.19
C ILE A 244 -18.40 15.06 16.86
N SER A 245 -18.22 16.37 16.86
CA SER A 245 -18.31 17.22 15.70
C SER A 245 -16.92 17.69 15.32
N GLY A 246 -16.59 17.68 14.04
CA GLY A 246 -15.27 18.08 13.53
C GLY A 246 -15.27 18.19 12.02
N GLY A 247 -14.12 18.34 11.42
CA GLY A 247 -13.94 18.37 9.95
C GLY A 247 -14.08 16.98 9.28
N PHE A 248 -15.06 16.17 9.71
CA PHE A 248 -15.24 14.82 9.18
C PHE A 248 -15.83 14.83 7.77
N THR A 249 -15.35 13.90 6.94
CA THR A 249 -16.07 13.40 5.78
C THR A 249 -17.00 12.26 6.23
N VAL A 250 -17.96 11.86 5.41
CA VAL A 250 -18.83 10.69 5.70
C VAL A 250 -17.98 9.44 5.94
N GLU A 251 -16.89 9.30 5.20
CA GLU A 251 -15.98 8.16 5.26
C GLU A 251 -15.16 8.15 6.57
N THR A 252 -14.63 9.31 6.97
CA THR A 252 -13.87 9.42 8.23
C THR A 252 -14.76 9.30 9.45
N ALA A 253 -15.99 9.82 9.40
CA ALA A 253 -16.97 9.64 10.48
C ALA A 253 -17.39 8.17 10.62
N LYS A 254 -17.59 7.45 9.49
CA LYS A 254 -17.91 6.02 9.49
C LYS A 254 -16.75 5.20 10.05
N THR A 255 -15.52 5.51 9.67
CA THR A 255 -14.32 4.85 10.19
C THR A 255 -14.23 5.04 11.71
N LEU A 256 -14.35 6.28 12.18
CA LEU A 256 -14.32 6.58 13.63
C LEU A 256 -15.47 5.90 14.38
N ALA A 257 -16.69 5.92 13.86
CA ALA A 257 -17.82 5.23 14.48
C ALA A 257 -17.57 3.71 14.57
N THR A 258 -16.99 3.11 13.53
CA THR A 258 -16.64 1.70 13.51
C THR A 258 -15.53 1.40 14.52
N GLU A 259 -14.50 2.25 14.61
CA GLU A 259 -13.42 2.13 15.59
C GLU A 259 -13.93 2.25 17.04
N LEU A 260 -14.87 3.16 17.28
CA LEU A 260 -15.48 3.36 18.60
C LEU A 260 -16.45 2.22 18.97
N ASN A 261 -17.25 1.71 18.02
CA ASN A 261 -18.08 0.52 18.21
C ASN A 261 -17.25 -0.73 18.42
N ALA A 262 -16.09 -0.76 17.79
CA ALA A 262 -15.11 -1.79 18.02
C ALA A 262 -14.67 -1.80 19.49
N GLY A 263 -14.95 -0.73 20.25
CA GLY A 263 -14.57 -0.60 21.65
C GLY A 263 -13.06 -0.62 21.86
N ALA A 264 -12.62 -0.63 23.09
CA ALA A 264 -11.26 -1.01 23.42
C ALA A 264 -11.01 -2.40 22.83
N LEU A 265 -10.26 -2.53 21.77
CA LEU A 265 -10.11 -3.71 20.92
C LEU A 265 -11.17 -4.76 21.20
N PRO A 266 -12.18 -4.83 20.42
CA PRO A 266 -13.34 -5.67 20.68
C PRO A 266 -13.00 -7.15 20.64
N VAL A 267 -11.77 -7.45 20.20
CA VAL A 267 -11.33 -8.81 20.00
C VAL A 267 -10.00 -9.00 20.71
N PRO A 268 -9.93 -9.84 21.75
CA PRO A 268 -8.67 -10.28 22.27
C PRO A 268 -7.82 -10.88 21.13
N LEU A 269 -6.59 -10.39 21.00
CA LEU A 269 -5.66 -10.86 19.99
C LEU A 269 -4.64 -11.78 20.66
N THR A 270 -4.54 -13.02 20.17
CA THR A 270 -3.53 -13.98 20.62
C THR A 270 -2.48 -14.18 19.53
N THR A 271 -1.20 -14.20 19.90
CA THR A 271 -0.13 -14.43 18.94
C THR A 271 -0.12 -15.89 18.52
N LEU A 272 -0.36 -16.17 17.23
CA LEU A 272 -0.23 -17.50 16.64
C LEU A 272 1.21 -17.80 16.25
N GLN A 273 1.86 -16.82 15.64
CA GLN A 273 3.17 -17.01 15.03
C GLN A 273 3.92 -15.67 14.99
N SER A 274 5.22 -15.73 15.20
CA SER A 274 6.10 -14.56 15.03
C SER A 274 7.39 -15.00 14.34
N HIS A 275 7.82 -14.21 13.35
CA HIS A 275 9.08 -14.40 12.64
C HIS A 275 9.89 -13.13 12.67
N VAL A 276 11.18 -13.25 12.93
CA VAL A 276 12.15 -12.16 12.82
C VAL A 276 13.08 -12.45 11.65
N ILE A 277 13.20 -11.53 10.74
CA ILE A 277 14.12 -11.60 9.60
C ILE A 277 15.24 -10.57 9.83
N GLY A 278 16.47 -11.07 9.92
CA GLY A 278 17.62 -10.17 10.08
C GLY A 278 17.90 -9.34 8.81
N PRO A 279 18.30 -8.05 8.96
CA PRO A 279 18.54 -7.15 7.81
C PRO A 279 19.61 -7.66 6.85
N THR A 280 20.63 -8.34 7.35
CA THR A 280 21.73 -8.90 6.54
C THR A 280 21.26 -10.00 5.59
N LEU A 281 20.30 -10.83 5.99
CA LEU A 281 19.70 -11.87 5.14
C LEU A 281 18.89 -11.24 4.01
N GLY A 282 18.12 -10.19 4.28
CA GLY A 282 17.34 -9.48 3.28
C GLY A 282 18.22 -8.84 2.22
N LEU A 283 19.26 -8.11 2.61
CA LEU A 283 20.20 -7.46 1.68
C LEU A 283 20.96 -8.47 0.80
N SER A 284 21.45 -9.57 1.38
CA SER A 284 22.15 -10.59 0.60
C SER A 284 21.23 -11.29 -0.41
N SER A 285 19.98 -11.56 -0.02
CA SER A 285 18.97 -12.15 -0.90
C SER A 285 18.58 -11.20 -2.02
N LEU A 286 18.42 -9.90 -1.73
CA LEU A 286 18.16 -8.87 -2.73
C LEU A 286 19.29 -8.81 -3.77
N GLN A 287 20.55 -8.74 -3.34
CA GLN A 287 21.69 -8.69 -4.24
C GLN A 287 21.76 -9.93 -5.16
N LYS A 288 21.58 -11.13 -4.60
CA LYS A 288 21.54 -12.37 -5.40
C LYS A 288 20.39 -12.38 -6.40
N SER A 289 19.19 -11.94 -5.98
CA SER A 289 18.02 -11.87 -6.86
C SER A 289 18.18 -10.86 -7.98
N LEU A 290 18.76 -9.69 -7.70
CA LEU A 290 19.06 -8.68 -8.73
C LEU A 290 20.10 -9.18 -9.71
N PHE A 291 21.16 -9.83 -9.23
CA PHE A 291 22.18 -10.45 -10.09
C PHE A 291 21.56 -11.53 -10.98
N ALA A 292 20.75 -12.45 -10.41
CA ALA A 292 20.07 -13.48 -11.17
C ALA A 292 19.12 -12.89 -12.23
N GLY A 293 18.38 -11.85 -11.87
CA GLY A 293 17.51 -11.13 -12.81
C GLY A 293 18.25 -10.47 -13.94
N ALA A 294 19.36 -9.80 -13.64
CA ALA A 294 20.23 -9.18 -14.66
C ALA A 294 20.88 -10.24 -15.58
N LEU A 295 21.37 -11.34 -15.01
CA LEU A 295 21.93 -12.45 -15.79
C LEU A 295 20.85 -13.06 -16.71
N GLY A 296 19.67 -13.35 -16.17
CA GLY A 296 18.54 -13.87 -16.96
C GLY A 296 18.14 -12.92 -18.08
N PHE A 297 18.08 -11.61 -17.82
CA PHE A 297 17.80 -10.61 -18.84
C PHE A 297 18.84 -10.64 -19.98
N VAL A 298 20.13 -10.66 -19.65
CA VAL A 298 21.22 -10.71 -20.65
C VAL A 298 21.15 -11.99 -21.49
N VAL A 299 20.92 -13.15 -20.85
CA VAL A 299 20.75 -14.44 -21.54
C VAL A 299 19.58 -14.39 -22.52
N ILE A 300 18.45 -13.83 -22.12
CA ILE A 300 17.28 -13.67 -22.98
C ILE A 300 17.59 -12.75 -24.16
N VAL A 301 18.28 -11.63 -23.97
CA VAL A 301 18.66 -10.70 -25.04
C VAL A 301 19.57 -11.39 -26.05
N ILE A 302 20.58 -12.14 -25.59
CA ILE A 302 21.47 -12.91 -26.46
C ILE A 302 20.67 -13.96 -27.25
N PHE A 303 19.83 -14.73 -26.58
CA PHE A 303 18.95 -15.72 -27.18
C PHE A 303 18.10 -15.12 -28.31
N MET A 304 17.45 -13.98 -28.04
CA MET A 304 16.60 -13.30 -29.03
C MET A 304 17.39 -12.81 -30.24
N ILE A 305 18.57 -12.23 -30.02
CA ILE A 305 19.41 -11.73 -31.12
C ILE A 305 19.93 -12.88 -31.97
N VAL A 306 20.38 -13.98 -31.35
CA VAL A 306 20.91 -15.15 -32.07
C VAL A 306 19.85 -15.84 -32.92
N LEU A 307 18.63 -16.03 -32.40
CA LEU A 307 17.55 -16.75 -33.10
C LEU A 307 16.78 -15.89 -34.11
N TYR A 308 16.60 -14.60 -33.81
CA TYR A 308 15.71 -13.72 -34.57
C TYR A 308 16.46 -12.59 -35.30
N GLY A 309 17.77 -12.47 -35.10
CA GLY A 309 18.58 -11.44 -35.77
C GLY A 309 18.07 -10.02 -35.51
N PRO A 310 17.82 -9.22 -36.58
CA PRO A 310 17.33 -7.85 -36.40
C PRO A 310 15.99 -7.73 -35.71
N LEU A 311 15.08 -8.69 -35.89
CA LEU A 311 13.80 -8.75 -35.17
C LEU A 311 14.04 -8.95 -33.66
N GLY A 312 14.98 -9.83 -33.32
CA GLY A 312 15.39 -10.07 -31.93
C GLY A 312 16.00 -8.83 -31.28
N ALA A 313 16.80 -8.04 -32.02
CA ALA A 313 17.31 -6.77 -31.52
C ALA A 313 16.19 -5.77 -31.19
N ILE A 314 15.18 -5.65 -32.05
CA ILE A 314 14.00 -4.80 -31.80
C ILE A 314 13.23 -5.27 -30.56
N ALA A 315 13.01 -6.59 -30.42
CA ALA A 315 12.37 -7.16 -29.24
C ALA A 315 13.17 -6.91 -27.97
N SER A 316 14.50 -6.97 -28.05
CA SER A 316 15.38 -6.68 -26.90
C SER A 316 15.26 -5.22 -26.44
N VAL A 317 15.16 -4.27 -27.38
CA VAL A 317 14.86 -2.87 -27.05
C VAL A 317 13.48 -2.73 -26.42
N ALA A 318 12.45 -3.38 -26.97
CA ALA A 318 11.11 -3.38 -26.40
C ALA A 318 11.07 -4.02 -25.00
N LEU A 319 11.88 -5.06 -24.75
CA LEU A 319 12.04 -5.71 -23.45
C LEU A 319 12.74 -4.78 -22.44
N ALA A 320 13.75 -4.02 -22.87
CA ALA A 320 14.38 -3.01 -22.02
C ALA A 320 13.39 -1.90 -21.63
N LEU A 321 12.58 -1.43 -22.57
CA LEU A 321 11.52 -0.46 -22.30
C LEU A 321 10.44 -1.04 -21.38
N TYR A 322 10.04 -2.29 -21.56
CA TYR A 322 9.14 -3.01 -20.67
C TYR A 322 9.67 -3.01 -19.22
N THR A 323 10.94 -3.41 -19.04
CA THR A 323 11.58 -3.41 -17.72
C THR A 323 11.56 -2.02 -17.08
N LEU A 324 11.91 -0.99 -17.86
CA LEU A 324 11.91 0.39 -17.42
C LEU A 324 10.51 0.86 -16.97
N PHE A 325 9.47 0.51 -17.72
CA PHE A 325 8.08 0.86 -17.40
C PHE A 325 7.59 0.16 -16.13
N VAL A 326 7.87 -1.14 -15.97
CA VAL A 326 7.48 -1.89 -14.77
C VAL A 326 8.15 -1.31 -13.52
N LEU A 327 9.46 -1.03 -13.58
CA LEU A 327 10.19 -0.41 -12.47
C LEU A 327 9.65 0.99 -12.15
N ALA A 328 9.29 1.78 -13.17
CA ALA A 328 8.69 3.10 -12.98
C ALA A 328 7.30 2.99 -12.29
N ILE A 329 6.47 2.01 -12.67
CA ILE A 329 5.18 1.77 -12.04
C ILE A 329 5.37 1.38 -10.56
N PHE A 330 6.33 0.52 -10.23
CA PHE A 330 6.61 0.14 -8.85
C PHE A 330 7.03 1.33 -8.01
N LYS A 331 7.95 2.16 -8.49
CA LYS A 331 8.35 3.39 -7.80
C LYS A 331 7.21 4.40 -7.67
N LEU A 332 6.42 4.59 -8.72
CA LEU A 332 5.30 5.54 -8.71
C LEU A 332 4.19 5.11 -7.75
N SER A 333 4.00 3.80 -7.59
CA SER A 333 3.00 3.25 -6.66
C SER A 333 3.24 3.67 -5.20
N SER A 334 4.50 3.99 -4.83
CA SER A 334 4.84 4.46 -3.47
C SER A 334 4.16 5.78 -3.09
N LEU A 335 3.72 6.57 -4.06
CA LEU A 335 2.97 7.80 -3.82
C LEU A 335 1.54 7.53 -3.33
N THR A 336 1.00 6.35 -3.59
CA THR A 336 -0.37 5.97 -3.23
C THR A 336 -0.41 5.25 -1.89
N PRO A 337 -1.54 5.31 -1.16
CA PRO A 337 -1.73 4.51 0.07
C PRO A 337 -1.63 3.00 -0.18
N TYR A 338 -1.98 2.55 -1.39
CA TYR A 338 -1.96 1.15 -1.83
C TYR A 338 -0.68 0.81 -2.59
N GLY A 339 0.45 1.38 -2.20
CA GLY A 339 1.74 1.16 -2.87
C GLY A 339 2.13 -0.31 -2.96
N ILE A 340 2.80 -0.67 -4.06
CA ILE A 340 3.29 -2.02 -4.30
C ILE A 340 4.52 -2.24 -3.44
N THR A 341 4.44 -3.17 -2.49
CA THR A 341 5.59 -3.57 -1.68
C THR A 341 6.40 -4.63 -2.42
N LEU A 342 7.65 -4.31 -2.69
CA LEU A 342 8.58 -5.21 -3.37
C LEU A 342 9.11 -6.24 -2.36
N THR A 343 8.80 -7.51 -2.61
CA THR A 343 9.25 -8.67 -1.83
C THR A 343 10.14 -9.55 -2.68
N LEU A 344 10.88 -10.49 -2.08
CA LEU A 344 11.65 -11.49 -2.83
C LEU A 344 10.76 -12.28 -3.80
N SER A 345 9.57 -12.66 -3.35
CA SER A 345 8.57 -13.30 -4.22
C SER A 345 8.06 -12.37 -5.32
N GLY A 346 7.90 -11.07 -5.04
CA GLY A 346 7.57 -10.06 -6.05
C GLY A 346 8.67 -9.95 -7.10
N ILE A 347 9.94 -9.93 -6.70
CA ILE A 347 11.08 -9.96 -7.63
C ILE A 347 11.04 -11.22 -8.50
N ALA A 348 10.76 -12.39 -7.93
CA ALA A 348 10.60 -13.63 -8.69
C ALA A 348 9.44 -13.53 -9.71
N GLY A 349 8.30 -12.94 -9.32
CA GLY A 349 7.18 -12.65 -10.21
C GLY A 349 7.55 -11.70 -11.35
N PHE A 350 8.37 -10.68 -11.06
CA PHE A 350 8.90 -9.76 -12.07
C PHE A 350 9.83 -10.48 -13.05
N ILE A 351 10.78 -11.29 -12.58
CA ILE A 351 11.69 -12.06 -13.43
C ILE A 351 10.89 -13.03 -14.32
N LEU A 352 9.90 -13.71 -13.77
CA LEU A 352 9.01 -14.58 -14.54
C LEU A 352 8.27 -13.79 -15.63
N SER A 353 7.79 -12.60 -15.33
CA SER A 353 7.08 -11.77 -16.29
C SER A 353 7.98 -11.26 -17.45
N ILE A 354 9.30 -11.15 -17.25
CA ILE A 354 10.27 -10.88 -18.31
C ILE A 354 10.25 -12.00 -19.36
N GLY A 355 10.24 -13.27 -18.90
CA GLY A 355 10.11 -14.43 -19.81
C GLY A 355 8.84 -14.37 -20.66
N MET A 356 7.69 -14.12 -20.00
CA MET A 356 6.40 -14.00 -20.70
C MET A 356 6.34 -12.81 -21.67
N ALA A 357 7.05 -11.72 -21.36
CA ALA A 357 7.13 -10.57 -22.29
C ALA A 357 7.83 -10.93 -23.60
N VAL A 358 8.79 -11.85 -23.55
CA VAL A 358 9.51 -12.35 -24.74
C VAL A 358 8.65 -13.32 -25.55
N ASP A 359 7.88 -14.20 -24.88
CA ASP A 359 7.01 -15.17 -25.55
C ASP A 359 6.03 -14.53 -26.54
N ALA A 360 5.45 -13.40 -26.15
CA ALA A 360 4.56 -12.64 -27.04
C ALA A 360 5.29 -12.16 -28.31
N ASN A 361 6.54 -11.71 -28.19
CA ASN A 361 7.34 -11.27 -29.34
C ASN A 361 7.75 -12.45 -30.23
N ILE A 362 8.13 -13.58 -29.62
CA ILE A 362 8.47 -14.81 -30.33
C ILE A 362 7.28 -15.26 -31.19
N LEU A 363 6.07 -15.33 -30.60
CA LEU A 363 4.88 -15.75 -31.31
C LEU A 363 4.56 -14.81 -32.47
N ILE A 364 4.67 -13.50 -32.29
CA ILE A 364 4.49 -12.50 -33.35
C ILE A 364 5.51 -12.74 -34.49
N PHE A 365 6.79 -12.96 -34.16
CA PHE A 365 7.84 -13.14 -35.19
C PHE A 365 7.66 -14.43 -35.96
N GLU A 366 7.28 -15.52 -35.31
CA GLU A 366 7.01 -16.78 -36.03
C GLU A 366 5.81 -16.62 -36.97
N ARG A 367 4.73 -15.94 -36.55
CA ARG A 367 3.62 -15.66 -37.47
C ARG A 367 4.01 -14.75 -38.62
N ILE A 368 4.85 -13.75 -38.40
CA ILE A 368 5.38 -12.90 -39.49
C ILE A 368 6.22 -13.73 -40.46
N LYS A 369 7.12 -14.63 -39.97
CA LYS A 369 7.91 -15.52 -40.81
C LYS A 369 7.06 -16.47 -41.63
N GLU A 370 5.97 -17.05 -41.06
CA GLU A 370 4.99 -17.89 -41.79
C GLU A 370 4.36 -17.11 -42.94
N GLU A 371 3.91 -15.89 -42.73
CA GLU A 371 3.28 -15.07 -43.76
C GLU A 371 4.28 -14.62 -44.84
N LEU A 372 5.55 -14.40 -44.50
CA LEU A 372 6.61 -14.13 -45.48
C LEU A 372 6.94 -15.35 -46.32
N ARG A 373 6.99 -16.56 -45.72
CA ARG A 373 7.17 -17.83 -46.47
C ARG A 373 5.99 -18.12 -47.38
N ALA A 374 4.79 -17.66 -47.05
CA ALA A 374 3.60 -17.74 -47.91
C ALA A 374 3.60 -16.74 -49.07
N GLY A 375 4.72 -16.01 -49.29
CA GLY A 375 4.89 -15.08 -50.42
C GLY A 375 4.29 -13.69 -50.23
N LYS A 376 3.84 -13.33 -49.03
CA LYS A 376 3.31 -11.98 -48.76
C LYS A 376 4.39 -10.95 -48.69
N ASN A 377 4.11 -9.73 -49.07
CA ASN A 377 5.01 -8.62 -48.87
C ASN A 377 5.19 -8.31 -47.39
N LYS A 378 6.32 -7.66 -47.01
CA LYS A 378 6.73 -7.41 -45.62
C LYS A 378 5.63 -6.71 -44.82
N LYS A 379 4.94 -5.72 -45.40
CA LYS A 379 3.90 -4.95 -44.72
C LYS A 379 2.65 -5.79 -44.44
N ALA A 380 2.18 -6.57 -45.41
CA ALA A 380 1.04 -7.46 -45.24
C ALA A 380 1.37 -8.59 -44.25
N ALA A 381 2.57 -9.19 -44.35
CA ALA A 381 3.02 -10.23 -43.46
C ALA A 381 3.07 -9.72 -41.99
N LEU A 382 3.52 -8.47 -41.75
CA LEU A 382 3.53 -7.86 -40.45
C LEU A 382 2.13 -7.69 -39.89
N ASP A 383 1.19 -7.06 -40.64
CA ASP A 383 -0.16 -6.82 -40.15
C ASP A 383 -0.93 -8.12 -39.92
N MET A 384 -0.78 -9.14 -40.78
CA MET A 384 -1.39 -10.45 -40.62
C MET A 384 -0.76 -11.26 -39.48
N GLY A 385 0.57 -11.23 -39.33
CA GLY A 385 1.28 -11.89 -38.24
C GLY A 385 0.82 -11.38 -36.88
N PHE A 386 0.72 -10.06 -36.72
CA PHE A 386 0.16 -9.47 -35.51
C PHE A 386 -1.29 -9.85 -35.26
N SER A 387 -2.13 -9.84 -36.28
CA SER A 387 -3.55 -10.22 -36.15
C SER A 387 -3.72 -11.67 -35.73
N ARG A 388 -2.96 -12.59 -36.33
CA ARG A 388 -3.01 -14.04 -36.00
C ARG A 388 -2.39 -14.35 -34.62
N ALA A 389 -1.30 -13.65 -34.23
CA ALA A 389 -0.69 -13.84 -32.93
C ALA A 389 -1.56 -13.29 -31.79
N TRP A 390 -2.34 -12.24 -32.05
CA TRP A 390 -3.10 -11.53 -31.03
C TRP A 390 -4.03 -12.41 -30.21
N THR A 391 -4.79 -13.30 -30.83
CA THR A 391 -5.74 -14.19 -30.14
C THR A 391 -5.01 -15.08 -29.11
N SER A 392 -3.92 -15.72 -29.53
CA SER A 392 -3.13 -16.58 -28.64
C SER A 392 -2.47 -15.80 -27.51
N ILE A 393 -1.90 -14.61 -27.81
CA ILE A 393 -1.28 -13.73 -26.80
C ILE A 393 -2.32 -13.28 -25.78
N ARG A 394 -3.48 -12.82 -26.24
CA ARG A 394 -4.57 -12.39 -25.37
C ARG A 394 -5.03 -13.51 -24.45
N ASP A 395 -5.34 -14.68 -25.00
CA ASP A 395 -5.95 -15.79 -24.27
C ASP A 395 -4.97 -16.37 -23.21
N SER A 396 -3.68 -16.51 -23.56
CA SER A 396 -2.64 -16.91 -22.62
C SER A 396 -2.46 -15.89 -21.48
N ASN A 397 -2.39 -14.61 -21.81
CA ASN A 397 -2.21 -13.57 -20.80
C ASN A 397 -3.46 -13.39 -19.91
N ILE A 398 -4.68 -13.53 -20.47
CA ILE A 398 -5.92 -13.52 -19.67
C ILE A 398 -5.91 -14.69 -18.68
N SER A 399 -5.51 -15.90 -19.09
CA SER A 399 -5.38 -17.04 -18.18
C SER A 399 -4.43 -16.75 -17.03
N THR A 400 -3.27 -16.14 -17.31
CA THR A 400 -2.30 -15.73 -16.27
C THR A 400 -2.87 -14.66 -15.37
N LEU A 401 -3.62 -13.68 -15.89
CA LEU A 401 -4.27 -12.63 -15.09
C LEU A 401 -5.36 -13.22 -14.18
N ILE A 402 -6.14 -14.19 -14.65
CA ILE A 402 -7.14 -14.90 -13.83
C ILE A 402 -6.43 -15.61 -12.67
N THR A 403 -5.37 -16.38 -12.97
CA THR A 403 -4.58 -17.06 -11.93
C THR A 403 -3.98 -16.07 -10.92
N SER A 404 -3.42 -14.96 -11.41
CA SER A 404 -2.90 -13.90 -10.54
C SER A 404 -3.99 -13.27 -9.67
N ALA A 405 -5.21 -13.05 -10.20
CA ALA A 405 -6.34 -12.53 -9.44
C ALA A 405 -6.79 -13.50 -8.33
N VAL A 406 -6.82 -14.80 -8.61
CA VAL A 406 -7.13 -15.84 -7.63
C VAL A 406 -6.05 -15.86 -6.54
N LEU A 407 -4.78 -15.88 -6.91
CA LEU A 407 -3.65 -15.85 -5.96
C LEU A 407 -3.66 -14.56 -5.12
N TYR A 408 -4.00 -13.43 -5.70
CA TYR A 408 -4.10 -12.14 -4.98
C TYR A 408 -5.25 -12.17 -3.97
N LYS A 409 -6.40 -12.73 -4.34
CA LYS A 409 -7.59 -12.77 -3.48
C LYS A 409 -7.45 -13.76 -2.32
N PHE A 410 -6.92 -14.94 -2.58
CA PHE A 410 -6.86 -16.05 -1.61
C PHE A 410 -5.47 -16.22 -0.99
N GLY A 411 -4.42 -15.67 -1.60
CA GLY A 411 -3.07 -15.70 -1.07
C GLY A 411 -2.89 -14.77 0.14
N ILE A 412 -1.87 -15.03 0.93
CA ILE A 412 -1.45 -14.23 2.08
C ILE A 412 0.02 -13.80 1.91
N GLY A 413 0.38 -12.68 2.50
CA GLY A 413 1.77 -12.21 2.57
C GLY A 413 2.48 -12.21 1.21
N THR A 414 3.54 -12.99 1.10
CA THR A 414 4.43 -13.08 -0.06
C THR A 414 3.72 -13.51 -1.36
N VAL A 415 2.68 -14.38 -1.26
CA VAL A 415 1.91 -14.83 -2.43
C VAL A 415 1.13 -13.69 -3.07
N LYS A 416 0.57 -12.78 -2.27
CA LYS A 416 -0.10 -11.57 -2.81
C LYS A 416 0.87 -10.66 -3.53
N GLY A 417 2.07 -10.45 -2.98
CA GLY A 417 3.12 -9.66 -3.60
C GLY A 417 3.54 -10.22 -4.95
N PHE A 418 3.80 -11.54 -5.02
CA PHE A 418 4.07 -12.25 -6.27
C PHE A 418 2.95 -12.04 -7.31
N ALA A 419 1.70 -12.33 -6.92
CA ALA A 419 0.56 -12.27 -7.81
C ALA A 419 0.32 -10.86 -8.39
N LEU A 420 0.44 -9.82 -7.56
CA LEU A 420 0.29 -8.43 -7.98
C LEU A 420 1.36 -8.01 -8.97
N VAL A 421 2.62 -8.30 -8.67
CA VAL A 421 3.76 -7.97 -9.54
C VAL A 421 3.67 -8.73 -10.86
N LEU A 422 3.29 -10.02 -10.82
CA LEU A 422 3.06 -10.82 -12.02
C LEU A 422 1.95 -10.23 -12.89
N ALA A 423 0.81 -9.87 -12.32
CA ALA A 423 -0.31 -9.27 -13.05
C ALA A 423 0.09 -7.97 -13.75
N ILE A 424 0.81 -7.08 -13.05
CA ILE A 424 1.32 -5.83 -13.62
C ILE A 424 2.31 -6.12 -14.74
N GLY A 425 3.24 -7.06 -14.52
CA GLY A 425 4.19 -7.48 -15.54
C GLY A 425 3.50 -7.97 -16.80
N VAL A 426 2.47 -8.81 -16.68
CA VAL A 426 1.68 -9.31 -17.81
C VAL A 426 0.96 -8.17 -18.56
N LEU A 427 0.35 -7.23 -17.87
CA LEU A 427 -0.32 -6.08 -18.50
C LEU A 427 0.66 -5.21 -19.29
N VAL A 428 1.81 -4.91 -18.69
CA VAL A 428 2.86 -4.10 -19.34
C VAL A 428 3.52 -4.87 -20.49
N SER A 429 3.67 -6.20 -20.39
CA SER A 429 4.21 -7.03 -21.49
C SER A 429 3.29 -7.03 -22.71
N MET A 430 1.98 -7.15 -22.50
CA MET A 430 1.00 -7.01 -23.57
C MET A 430 1.08 -5.64 -24.25
N PHE A 431 1.18 -4.57 -23.48
CA PHE A 431 1.39 -3.23 -24.01
C PHE A 431 2.69 -3.15 -24.82
N SER A 432 3.80 -3.66 -24.29
CA SER A 432 5.09 -3.65 -24.96
C SER A 432 5.07 -4.41 -26.28
N ALA A 433 4.54 -5.64 -26.32
CA ALA A 433 4.47 -6.44 -27.52
C ALA A 433 3.56 -5.81 -28.60
N ILE A 434 2.37 -5.33 -28.20
CA ILE A 434 1.35 -4.87 -29.16
C ILE A 434 1.59 -3.43 -29.61
N VAL A 435 2.08 -2.56 -28.73
CA VAL A 435 2.25 -1.14 -29.05
C VAL A 435 3.70 -0.85 -29.40
N VAL A 436 4.65 -1.20 -28.52
CA VAL A 436 6.06 -0.80 -28.70
C VAL A 436 6.69 -1.59 -29.86
N THR A 437 6.68 -2.94 -29.78
CA THR A 437 7.29 -3.79 -30.81
C THR A 437 6.62 -3.57 -32.17
N ARG A 438 5.29 -3.49 -32.21
CA ARG A 438 4.56 -3.25 -33.47
C ARG A 438 4.93 -1.89 -34.10
N THR A 439 5.04 -0.85 -33.28
CA THR A 439 5.41 0.49 -33.77
C THR A 439 6.81 0.51 -34.34
N PHE A 440 7.78 -0.11 -33.68
CA PHE A 440 9.15 -0.21 -34.17
C PHE A 440 9.23 -1.00 -35.47
N LEU A 441 8.56 -2.15 -35.55
CA LEU A 441 8.52 -2.94 -36.75
C LEU A 441 7.88 -2.19 -37.94
N ARG A 442 6.79 -1.47 -37.72
CA ARG A 442 6.15 -0.67 -38.77
C ARG A 442 6.97 0.50 -39.27
N LEU A 443 7.90 1.00 -38.46
CA LEU A 443 8.84 2.05 -38.87
C LEU A 443 9.99 1.52 -39.69
N ILE A 444 10.46 0.29 -39.41
CA ILE A 444 11.59 -0.34 -40.08
C ILE A 444 11.15 -1.03 -41.40
N TYR A 445 9.97 -1.68 -41.38
CA TYR A 445 9.40 -2.37 -42.55
C TYR A 445 8.45 -1.47 -43.37
N LYS A 446 8.82 -0.21 -43.55
CA LYS A 446 8.11 0.71 -44.44
C LYS A 446 8.09 0.26 -45.88
#